data_5537295cc6ee0acf229f047420aab8e2
#
_entry.id   5537295cc6ee0acf229f047420aab8e2
#
_cell.length_a   1.000
_cell.length_b   1.000
_cell.length_c   1.000
_cell.angle_alpha   90.00
_cell.angle_beta   90.00
_cell.angle_gamma   90.00
#
_symmetry.space_group_name_H-M   'P 1'
#
loop_
_entity.id
_entity.type
_entity.pdbx_description
1 polymer ?
#
loop_
_entity_poly.entity_id
_entity_poly.type
_entity_poly.pdbx_seq_one_letter_code
_entity_poly.pdbx_strand_id
1 'polypeptide(L)'
;MKNVLFYGDSNTWGYQGDDPMHRLDEDKRYTGVVAAQFPDVHFIEEGLCGRTICSTDPIDYGRNGMAMLPALLATHDPLDVIVIMLGTNDSKAMYGHSPFTISNAMDRTIKLMQSPLLWSNTMQKPQILLVAPPKMGENLADSVYYGMFDESSAALIRALPARFRTLAEKYGCAFVDGSAVTAAKCSDQIHLTAEEHAVLGRLIADKLRKLL
;
A
#
# COMPACT_ATOMS: atom_id res chain seq x y z
N MET A 1 -15.42 -1.46 -19.30
CA MET A 1 -14.63 -2.24 -18.33
C MET A 1 -14.13 -1.24 -17.30
N LYS A 2 -14.21 -1.56 -16.00
CA LYS A 2 -13.67 -0.70 -14.94
C LYS A 2 -12.17 -0.91 -14.81
N ASN A 3 -11.42 0.15 -14.50
CA ASN A 3 -9.97 0.12 -14.31
C ASN A 3 -9.62 0.38 -12.84
N VAL A 4 -8.92 -0.53 -12.20
CA VAL A 4 -8.51 -0.45 -10.80
C VAL A 4 -7.00 -0.51 -10.70
N LEU A 5 -6.38 0.51 -10.10
CA LEU A 5 -4.95 0.58 -9.86
C LEU A 5 -4.64 0.18 -8.42
N PHE A 6 -3.76 -0.79 -8.22
CA PHE A 6 -3.10 -1.07 -6.94
C PHE A 6 -1.78 -0.33 -6.86
N TYR A 7 -1.69 0.66 -5.98
CA TYR A 7 -0.49 1.45 -5.77
C TYR A 7 0.10 1.15 -4.38
N GLY A 8 1.25 0.49 -4.36
CA GLY A 8 1.82 0.03 -3.09
C GLY A 8 3.30 -0.31 -3.14
N ASP A 9 3.76 -0.97 -2.09
CA ASP A 9 5.14 -1.36 -1.86
C ASP A 9 5.43 -2.83 -2.20
N SER A 10 6.38 -3.45 -1.48
CA SER A 10 6.77 -4.86 -1.66
C SER A 10 5.65 -5.87 -1.39
N ASN A 11 4.75 -5.60 -0.46
CA ASN A 11 3.57 -6.45 -0.25
C ASN A 11 2.59 -6.38 -1.44
N THR A 12 2.52 -5.25 -2.15
CA THR A 12 1.75 -5.16 -3.40
C THR A 12 2.48 -5.82 -4.56
N TRP A 13 3.81 -5.71 -4.62
CA TRP A 13 4.62 -6.41 -5.60
C TRP A 13 4.58 -7.94 -5.40
N GLY A 14 4.42 -8.42 -4.16
CA GLY A 14 4.42 -9.83 -3.82
C GLY A 14 5.81 -10.36 -3.47
N TYR A 15 6.58 -9.58 -2.69
CA TYR A 15 7.87 -10.03 -2.17
C TYR A 15 7.69 -11.17 -1.17
N GLN A 16 8.50 -12.23 -1.29
CA GLN A 16 8.50 -13.37 -0.38
C GLN A 16 9.60 -13.20 0.66
N GLY A 17 9.24 -12.95 1.92
CA GLY A 17 10.21 -12.78 3.00
C GLY A 17 10.97 -14.06 3.34
N ASP A 18 10.40 -15.24 3.04
CA ASP A 18 11.02 -16.55 3.25
C ASP A 18 11.78 -17.08 2.03
N ASP A 19 11.54 -16.49 0.86
CA ASP A 19 12.23 -16.83 -0.39
C ASP A 19 12.46 -15.55 -1.24
N PRO A 20 13.41 -14.69 -0.86
CA PRO A 20 13.60 -13.38 -1.48
C PRO A 20 14.06 -13.43 -2.95
N MET A 21 14.42 -14.59 -3.47
CA MET A 21 14.79 -14.77 -4.88
C MET A 21 13.58 -14.93 -5.80
N HIS A 22 12.39 -15.14 -5.24
CA HIS A 22 11.17 -15.36 -6.00
C HIS A 22 10.08 -14.36 -5.61
N ARG A 23 9.30 -13.95 -6.60
CA ARG A 23 8.07 -13.19 -6.41
C ARG A 23 6.92 -14.17 -6.19
N LEU A 24 5.98 -13.88 -5.30
CA LEU A 24 4.74 -14.66 -5.16
C LEU A 24 4.03 -14.78 -6.52
N ASP A 25 3.49 -15.94 -6.81
CA ASP A 25 2.64 -16.15 -7.98
C ASP A 25 1.47 -15.17 -8.00
N GLU A 26 0.99 -14.84 -9.20
CA GLU A 26 -0.05 -13.83 -9.38
C GLU A 26 -1.32 -14.16 -8.58
N ASP A 27 -1.75 -15.42 -8.57
CA ASP A 27 -2.93 -15.88 -7.85
C ASP A 27 -2.76 -15.91 -6.31
N LYS A 28 -1.52 -15.81 -5.82
CA LYS A 28 -1.19 -15.79 -4.38
C LYS A 28 -1.08 -14.38 -3.82
N ARG A 29 -0.75 -13.39 -4.64
CA ARG A 29 -0.71 -11.99 -4.23
C ARG A 29 -2.11 -11.50 -3.88
N TYR A 30 -2.24 -10.61 -2.90
CA TYR A 30 -3.54 -10.05 -2.53
C TYR A 30 -4.25 -9.38 -3.73
N THR A 31 -3.50 -8.81 -4.65
CA THR A 31 -3.98 -8.18 -5.88
C THR A 31 -4.64 -9.20 -6.80
N GLY A 32 -4.02 -10.35 -7.02
CA GLY A 32 -4.58 -11.46 -7.80
C GLY A 32 -5.78 -12.12 -7.11
N VAL A 33 -5.73 -12.25 -5.77
CA VAL A 33 -6.88 -12.74 -4.97
C VAL A 33 -8.09 -11.80 -5.13
N VAL A 34 -7.88 -10.48 -5.21
CA VAL A 34 -8.93 -9.51 -5.55
C VAL A 34 -9.39 -9.70 -6.99
N ALA A 35 -8.45 -9.73 -7.95
CA ALA A 35 -8.78 -9.81 -9.38
C ALA A 35 -9.64 -11.04 -9.71
N ALA A 36 -9.36 -12.17 -9.10
CA ALA A 36 -10.15 -13.40 -9.28
C ALA A 36 -11.63 -13.26 -8.89
N GLN A 37 -12.01 -12.25 -8.10
CA GLN A 37 -13.40 -11.99 -7.70
C GLN A 37 -14.15 -11.02 -8.63
N PHE A 38 -13.46 -10.41 -9.61
CA PHE A 38 -14.00 -9.39 -10.50
C PHE A 38 -13.54 -9.62 -11.95
N PRO A 39 -14.04 -10.65 -12.64
CA PRO A 39 -13.55 -11.03 -13.98
C PRO A 39 -13.75 -9.95 -15.06
N ASP A 40 -14.69 -9.02 -14.85
CA ASP A 40 -15.00 -7.93 -15.79
C ASP A 40 -14.26 -6.62 -15.46
N VAL A 41 -13.29 -6.64 -14.53
CA VAL A 41 -12.51 -5.48 -14.11
C VAL A 41 -11.06 -5.65 -14.57
N HIS A 42 -10.49 -4.58 -15.12
CA HIS A 42 -9.06 -4.53 -15.44
C HIS A 42 -8.27 -4.04 -14.22
N PHE A 43 -7.34 -4.86 -13.76
CA PHE A 43 -6.47 -4.55 -12.63
C PHE A 43 -5.06 -4.22 -13.08
N ILE A 44 -4.50 -3.16 -12.51
CA ILE A 44 -3.14 -2.68 -12.79
C ILE A 44 -2.35 -2.75 -11.49
N GLU A 45 -1.22 -3.48 -11.50
CA GLU A 45 -0.34 -3.63 -10.34
C GLU A 45 0.84 -2.66 -10.44
N GLU A 46 0.87 -1.68 -9.56
CA GLU A 46 1.98 -0.75 -9.36
C GLU A 46 2.62 -0.97 -7.97
N GLY A 47 3.06 -2.19 -7.71
CA GLY A 47 3.86 -2.57 -6.55
C GLY A 47 5.34 -2.30 -6.80
N LEU A 48 6.02 -1.60 -5.88
CA LEU A 48 7.47 -1.37 -5.94
C LEU A 48 8.11 -1.62 -4.58
N CYS A 49 9.00 -2.61 -4.50
CA CYS A 49 9.72 -2.89 -3.26
C CYS A 49 10.44 -1.63 -2.74
N GLY A 50 10.29 -1.35 -1.45
CA GLY A 50 10.89 -0.17 -0.84
C GLY A 50 10.13 1.15 -1.04
N ARG A 51 9.00 1.16 -1.79
CA ARG A 51 8.23 2.41 -2.02
C ARG A 51 7.74 2.99 -0.71
N THR A 52 8.07 4.26 -0.49
CA THR A 52 7.57 5.12 0.58
C THR A 52 6.36 5.94 0.10
N ILE A 53 5.66 6.59 1.00
CA ILE A 53 4.64 7.59 0.63
C ILE A 53 5.33 8.80 -0.04
N CYS A 54 6.30 9.43 0.64
CA CYS A 54 6.98 10.61 0.10
C CYS A 54 8.46 10.75 0.50
N SER A 55 9.02 9.79 1.23
CA SER A 55 10.42 9.85 1.62
C SER A 55 11.32 9.47 0.44
N THR A 56 12.38 10.25 0.24
CA THR A 56 13.42 9.89 -0.74
C THR A 56 14.41 8.96 -0.10
N ASP A 57 14.55 7.75 -0.64
CA ASP A 57 15.53 6.80 -0.17
C ASP A 57 16.93 7.22 -0.69
N PRO A 58 17.93 7.40 0.19
CA PRO A 58 19.26 7.84 -0.23
C PRO A 58 20.08 6.71 -0.90
N ILE A 59 19.65 5.46 -0.75
CA ILE A 59 20.33 4.27 -1.27
C ILE A 59 19.61 3.79 -2.54
N ASP A 60 18.30 3.64 -2.48
CA ASP A 60 17.48 3.11 -3.57
C ASP A 60 16.72 4.22 -4.29
N TYR A 61 17.08 4.48 -5.53
CA TYR A 61 16.42 5.50 -6.35
C TYR A 61 14.97 5.13 -6.69
N GLY A 62 14.12 6.17 -6.86
CA GLY A 62 12.75 6.00 -7.34
C GLY A 62 11.78 5.45 -6.29
N ARG A 63 12.12 5.48 -5.00
CA ARG A 63 11.24 4.95 -3.94
C ARG A 63 10.23 5.97 -3.43
N ASN A 64 10.35 7.25 -3.77
CA ASN A 64 9.40 8.28 -3.39
C ASN A 64 8.12 8.15 -4.20
N GLY A 65 7.08 7.58 -3.58
CA GLY A 65 5.81 7.27 -4.24
C GLY A 65 5.08 8.53 -4.71
N MET A 66 5.06 9.60 -3.91
CA MET A 66 4.37 10.83 -4.27
C MET A 66 5.04 11.53 -5.47
N ALA A 67 6.35 11.44 -5.61
CA ALA A 67 7.06 12.04 -6.74
C ALA A 67 6.77 11.31 -8.06
N MET A 68 6.56 9.99 -8.01
CA MET A 68 6.27 9.18 -9.21
C MET A 68 4.77 9.16 -9.58
N LEU A 69 3.91 9.44 -8.61
CA LEU A 69 2.47 9.29 -8.76
C LEU A 69 1.86 10.06 -9.95
N PRO A 70 2.21 11.33 -10.23
CA PRO A 70 1.60 12.06 -11.35
C PRO A 70 1.83 11.39 -12.70
N ALA A 71 3.04 10.91 -12.96
CA ALA A 71 3.37 10.24 -14.22
C ALA A 71 2.61 8.90 -14.36
N LEU A 72 2.57 8.10 -13.28
CA LEU A 72 1.87 6.82 -13.27
C LEU A 72 0.36 7.00 -13.45
N LEU A 73 -0.25 7.95 -12.75
CA LEU A 73 -1.68 8.20 -12.89
C LEU A 73 -2.04 8.68 -14.28
N ALA A 74 -1.25 9.56 -14.87
CA ALA A 74 -1.47 10.04 -16.24
C ALA A 74 -1.30 8.92 -17.29
N THR A 75 -0.38 7.97 -17.05
CA THR A 75 -0.16 6.82 -17.93
C THR A 75 -1.35 5.84 -17.90
N HIS A 76 -1.98 5.69 -16.75
CA HIS A 76 -3.07 4.72 -16.54
C HIS A 76 -4.48 5.35 -16.61
N ASP A 77 -4.59 6.65 -16.89
CA ASP A 77 -5.90 7.32 -17.07
C ASP A 77 -6.65 6.72 -18.29
N PRO A 78 -7.94 6.33 -18.19
CA PRO A 78 -8.87 6.52 -17.07
C PRO A 78 -8.80 5.45 -15.99
N LEU A 79 -8.91 5.88 -14.74
CA LEU A 79 -9.03 5.00 -13.58
C LEU A 79 -10.38 5.20 -12.88
N ASP A 80 -11.02 4.11 -12.46
CA ASP A 80 -12.25 4.15 -11.66
C ASP A 80 -11.94 4.13 -10.17
N VAL A 81 -10.95 3.32 -9.76
CA VAL A 81 -10.54 3.19 -8.36
C VAL A 81 -9.01 3.12 -8.25
N ILE A 82 -8.47 3.81 -7.26
CA ILE A 82 -7.08 3.64 -6.80
C ILE A 82 -7.12 2.98 -5.42
N VAL A 83 -6.52 1.81 -5.30
CA VAL A 83 -6.25 1.15 -4.02
C VAL A 83 -4.82 1.48 -3.62
N ILE A 84 -4.65 2.27 -2.56
CA ILE A 84 -3.32 2.67 -2.09
C ILE A 84 -3.00 2.00 -0.75
N MET A 85 -1.87 1.29 -0.68
CA MET A 85 -1.33 0.69 0.53
C MET A 85 0.17 1.00 0.64
N LEU A 86 0.50 2.01 1.43
CA LEU A 86 1.85 2.48 1.71
C LEU A 86 1.99 2.90 3.17
N GLY A 87 3.21 3.04 3.63
CA GLY A 87 3.55 3.48 4.99
C GLY A 87 4.56 2.56 5.68
N THR A 88 4.67 1.30 5.26
CA THR A 88 5.64 0.36 5.83
C THR A 88 7.05 0.89 5.69
N ASN A 89 7.46 1.30 4.50
CA ASN A 89 8.82 1.79 4.26
C ASN A 89 9.09 3.17 4.86
N ASP A 90 8.05 3.97 5.09
CA ASP A 90 8.18 5.25 5.79
C ASP A 90 8.54 5.06 7.27
N SER A 91 8.33 3.87 7.83
CA SER A 91 8.71 3.56 9.20
C SER A 91 10.17 3.14 9.38
N LYS A 92 10.97 3.02 8.30
CA LYS A 92 12.41 2.74 8.40
C LYS A 92 13.09 3.69 9.38
N ALA A 93 13.91 3.15 10.29
CA ALA A 93 14.58 3.91 11.34
C ALA A 93 15.37 5.10 10.80
N MET A 94 15.98 4.96 9.62
CA MET A 94 16.78 6.00 8.98
C MET A 94 16.02 7.29 8.65
N TYR A 95 14.68 7.25 8.55
CA TYR A 95 13.89 8.45 8.25
C TYR A 95 13.49 9.24 9.52
N GLY A 96 13.52 8.65 10.69
CA GLY A 96 13.17 9.32 11.94
C GLY A 96 11.75 9.91 11.97
N HIS A 97 10.81 9.29 11.26
CA HIS A 97 9.44 9.79 11.17
C HIS A 97 8.64 9.56 12.46
N SER A 98 7.58 10.33 12.60
CA SER A 98 6.52 10.11 13.57
C SER A 98 5.24 9.64 12.88
N PRO A 99 4.25 9.08 13.62
CA PRO A 99 2.95 8.76 13.03
C PRO A 99 2.27 9.99 12.42
N PHE A 100 2.55 11.18 12.94
CA PHE A 100 2.04 12.45 12.39
C PHE A 100 2.66 12.75 11.02
N THR A 101 4.00 12.65 10.88
CA THR A 101 4.67 12.96 9.61
C THR A 101 4.25 11.99 8.51
N ILE A 102 4.14 10.69 8.81
CA ILE A 102 3.67 9.67 7.86
C ILE A 102 2.22 9.96 7.45
N SER A 103 1.33 10.24 8.40
CA SER A 103 -0.06 10.56 8.06
C SER A 103 -0.20 11.87 7.30
N ASN A 104 0.65 12.87 7.55
CA ASN A 104 0.66 14.12 6.79
C ASN A 104 1.15 13.90 5.35
N ALA A 105 2.11 13.00 5.13
CA ALA A 105 2.52 12.58 3.80
C ALA A 105 1.34 11.93 3.04
N MET A 106 0.59 11.03 3.68
CA MET A 106 -0.60 10.42 3.09
C MET A 106 -1.71 11.46 2.82
N ASP A 107 -1.93 12.44 3.70
CA ASP A 107 -2.85 13.57 3.47
C ASP A 107 -2.51 14.31 2.17
N ARG A 108 -1.22 14.59 1.94
CA ARG A 108 -0.74 15.24 0.71
C ARG A 108 -0.90 14.37 -0.52
N THR A 109 -0.65 13.07 -0.38
CA THR A 109 -0.80 12.09 -1.46
C THR A 109 -2.27 11.96 -1.88
N ILE A 110 -3.20 11.89 -0.94
CA ILE A 110 -4.65 11.85 -1.25
C ILE A 110 -5.07 13.15 -1.96
N LYS A 111 -4.65 14.31 -1.47
CA LYS A 111 -4.93 15.60 -2.15
C LYS A 111 -4.42 15.61 -3.59
N LEU A 112 -3.22 15.09 -3.81
CA LEU A 112 -2.64 15.00 -5.14
C LEU A 112 -3.50 14.09 -6.03
N MET A 113 -3.85 12.88 -5.58
CA MET A 113 -4.72 11.97 -6.33
C MET A 113 -6.10 12.55 -6.64
N GLN A 114 -6.63 13.41 -5.77
CA GLN A 114 -7.92 14.10 -5.98
C GLN A 114 -7.81 15.38 -6.78
N SER A 115 -6.58 15.81 -7.16
CA SER A 115 -6.37 17.04 -7.92
C SER A 115 -6.97 16.93 -9.33
N PRO A 116 -7.81 17.88 -9.75
CA PRO A 116 -8.35 17.90 -11.12
C PRO A 116 -7.27 17.95 -12.19
N LEU A 117 -6.10 18.48 -11.87
CA LEU A 117 -4.99 18.63 -12.82
C LEU A 117 -4.42 17.29 -13.29
N LEU A 118 -4.55 16.23 -12.48
CA LEU A 118 -4.09 14.89 -12.86
C LEU A 118 -5.06 14.17 -13.82
N TRP A 119 -6.31 14.59 -13.87
CA TRP A 119 -7.39 13.94 -14.64
C TRP A 119 -7.87 14.83 -15.79
N SER A 120 -6.98 15.65 -16.33
CA SER A 120 -7.32 16.63 -17.38
C SER A 120 -7.69 15.99 -18.72
N ASN A 121 -7.26 14.75 -18.98
CA ASN A 121 -7.55 14.06 -20.24
C ASN A 121 -8.97 13.49 -20.27
N THR A 122 -9.43 12.92 -19.17
CA THR A 122 -10.75 12.25 -19.09
C THR A 122 -11.74 13.01 -18.20
N MET A 123 -11.27 13.94 -17.38
CA MET A 123 -12.06 14.67 -16.37
C MET A 123 -12.72 13.76 -15.33
N GLN A 124 -12.35 12.48 -15.30
CA GLN A 124 -12.89 11.48 -14.38
C GLN A 124 -11.93 11.27 -13.20
N LYS A 125 -12.35 11.68 -12.01
CA LYS A 125 -11.59 11.40 -10.79
C LYS A 125 -11.90 9.99 -10.29
N PRO A 126 -10.89 9.18 -9.99
CA PRO A 126 -11.09 7.86 -9.39
C PRO A 126 -11.60 7.98 -7.95
N GLN A 127 -12.31 6.96 -7.50
CA GLN A 127 -12.52 6.73 -6.08
C GLN A 127 -11.21 6.20 -5.46
N ILE A 128 -11.00 6.48 -4.18
CA ILE A 128 -9.80 6.05 -3.47
C ILE A 128 -10.19 5.04 -2.39
N LEU A 129 -9.54 3.89 -2.39
CA LEU A 129 -9.54 2.94 -1.29
C LEU A 129 -8.21 3.01 -0.56
N LEU A 130 -8.20 3.65 0.59
CA LEU A 130 -7.02 3.75 1.45
C LEU A 130 -6.91 2.49 2.32
N VAL A 131 -5.80 1.79 2.21
CA VAL A 131 -5.50 0.60 3.01
C VAL A 131 -4.38 0.93 3.98
N ALA A 132 -4.62 0.82 5.29
CA ALA A 132 -3.55 0.87 6.27
C ALA A 132 -2.70 -0.40 6.15
N PRO A 133 -1.35 -0.29 6.22
CA PRO A 133 -0.49 -1.45 6.05
C PRO A 133 -0.72 -2.50 7.16
N PRO A 134 -0.46 -3.79 6.88
CA PRO A 134 -0.42 -4.85 7.88
C PRO A 134 0.58 -4.55 8.98
N LYS A 135 0.41 -5.20 10.14
CA LYS A 135 1.38 -5.13 11.23
C LYS A 135 2.66 -5.85 10.85
N MET A 136 3.77 -5.37 11.36
CA MET A 136 5.02 -6.13 11.38
C MET A 136 4.91 -7.31 12.34
N GLY A 137 5.75 -8.33 12.16
CA GLY A 137 5.86 -9.46 13.07
C GLY A 137 6.33 -9.06 14.46
N GLU A 138 6.18 -9.98 15.41
CA GLU A 138 6.48 -9.71 16.82
C GLU A 138 7.98 -9.88 17.15
N ASN A 139 8.73 -10.58 16.30
CA ASN A 139 10.14 -10.94 16.54
C ASN A 139 11.07 -10.14 15.60
N LEU A 140 10.89 -8.83 15.50
CA LEU A 140 11.70 -7.97 14.61
C LEU A 140 13.21 -8.09 14.88
N ALA A 141 13.62 -8.34 16.11
CA ALA A 141 15.02 -8.54 16.46
C ALA A 141 15.67 -9.74 15.74
N ASP A 142 14.88 -10.73 15.31
CA ASP A 142 15.34 -11.88 14.55
C ASP A 142 15.31 -11.66 13.03
N SER A 143 14.76 -10.52 12.58
CA SER A 143 14.64 -10.19 11.16
C SER A 143 16.00 -9.88 10.53
N VAL A 144 16.19 -10.32 9.28
CA VAL A 144 17.36 -9.91 8.45
C VAL A 144 17.37 -8.40 8.18
N TYR A 145 16.25 -7.72 8.39
CA TYR A 145 16.09 -6.27 8.25
C TYR A 145 16.17 -5.52 9.58
N TYR A 146 16.58 -6.19 10.69
CA TYR A 146 16.74 -5.51 11.96
C TYR A 146 17.76 -4.37 11.86
N GLY A 147 17.44 -3.22 12.43
CA GLY A 147 18.22 -1.97 12.26
C GLY A 147 17.76 -1.10 11.09
N MET A 148 17.19 -1.69 10.03
CA MET A 148 16.39 -0.93 9.06
C MET A 148 14.97 -0.71 9.60
N PHE A 149 14.40 -1.77 10.18
CA PHE A 149 13.13 -1.76 10.91
C PHE A 149 13.37 -2.28 12.33
N ASP A 150 12.80 -1.63 13.31
CA ASP A 150 12.94 -1.93 14.72
C ASP A 150 11.61 -1.77 15.46
N GLU A 151 11.63 -1.83 16.78
CA GLU A 151 10.44 -1.68 17.62
C GLU A 151 9.76 -0.32 17.45
N SER A 152 10.53 0.72 17.13
CA SER A 152 9.97 2.05 16.82
C SER A 152 9.20 2.02 15.49
N SER A 153 9.72 1.31 14.49
CA SER A 153 9.04 1.07 13.21
C SER A 153 7.70 0.34 13.43
N ALA A 154 7.71 -0.73 14.23
CA ALA A 154 6.49 -1.46 14.57
C ALA A 154 5.47 -0.57 15.33
N ALA A 155 5.95 0.29 16.23
CA ALA A 155 5.10 1.24 16.95
C ALA A 155 4.47 2.28 15.99
N LEU A 156 5.25 2.77 15.02
CA LEU A 156 4.75 3.66 13.96
C LEU A 156 3.63 2.98 13.17
N ILE A 157 3.85 1.76 12.67
CA ILE A 157 2.86 1.02 11.88
C ILE A 157 1.58 0.77 12.68
N ARG A 158 1.66 0.41 13.96
CA ARG A 158 0.49 0.23 14.83
C ARG A 158 -0.35 1.50 15.00
N ALA A 159 0.25 2.68 14.86
CA ALA A 159 -0.43 3.97 15.01
C ALA A 159 -1.11 4.45 13.71
N LEU A 160 -0.76 3.91 12.54
CA LEU A 160 -1.26 4.40 11.25
C LEU A 160 -2.76 4.14 11.01
N PRO A 161 -3.35 2.98 11.38
CA PRO A 161 -4.75 2.70 11.02
C PRO A 161 -5.73 3.75 11.51
N ALA A 162 -5.61 4.21 12.74
CA ALA A 162 -6.47 5.25 13.31
C ALA A 162 -6.34 6.58 12.54
N ARG A 163 -5.10 6.95 12.20
CA ARG A 163 -4.81 8.18 11.44
C ARG A 163 -5.31 8.11 10.01
N PHE A 164 -5.09 6.98 9.34
CA PHE A 164 -5.54 6.78 7.96
C PHE A 164 -7.06 6.70 7.86
N ARG A 165 -7.73 6.13 8.86
CA ARG A 165 -9.20 6.18 8.95
C ARG A 165 -9.72 7.62 9.00
N THR A 166 -9.12 8.47 9.85
CA THR A 166 -9.47 9.90 9.93
C THR A 166 -9.25 10.62 8.59
N LEU A 167 -8.17 10.29 7.86
CA LEU A 167 -7.94 10.85 6.53
C LEU A 167 -8.99 10.35 5.51
N ALA A 168 -9.32 9.06 5.55
CA ALA A 168 -10.34 8.51 4.68
C ALA A 168 -11.69 9.19 4.88
N GLU A 169 -12.11 9.38 6.13
CA GLU A 169 -13.33 10.12 6.47
C GLU A 169 -13.27 11.57 5.97
N LYS A 170 -12.16 12.26 6.21
CA LYS A 170 -11.94 13.65 5.77
C LYS A 170 -12.07 13.86 4.27
N TYR A 171 -11.60 12.90 3.47
CA TYR A 171 -11.54 13.00 2.00
C TYR A 171 -12.60 12.19 1.27
N GLY A 172 -13.53 11.55 1.99
CA GLY A 172 -14.54 10.69 1.39
C GLY A 172 -13.96 9.44 0.73
N CYS A 173 -12.82 8.95 1.20
CA CYS A 173 -12.20 7.73 0.72
C CYS A 173 -12.80 6.51 1.42
N ALA A 174 -12.87 5.38 0.73
CA ALA A 174 -13.10 4.10 1.39
C ALA A 174 -11.87 3.70 2.21
N PHE A 175 -12.05 2.88 3.24
CA PHE A 175 -10.97 2.49 4.14
C PHE A 175 -10.98 0.99 4.44
N VAL A 176 -9.79 0.38 4.44
CA VAL A 176 -9.51 -0.97 4.95
C VAL A 176 -8.39 -0.88 5.97
N ASP A 177 -8.58 -1.53 7.10
CA ASP A 177 -7.55 -1.69 8.12
C ASP A 177 -6.77 -3.00 7.86
N GLY A 178 -5.64 -2.92 7.17
CA GLY A 178 -4.78 -4.08 6.90
C GLY A 178 -4.18 -4.69 8.17
N SER A 179 -4.06 -3.90 9.25
CA SER A 179 -3.57 -4.39 10.54
C SER A 179 -4.53 -5.36 11.23
N ALA A 180 -5.80 -5.40 10.79
CA ALA A 180 -6.79 -6.36 11.28
C ALA A 180 -6.60 -7.77 10.69
N VAL A 181 -5.77 -7.92 9.65
CA VAL A 181 -5.52 -9.21 9.00
C VAL A 181 -4.72 -10.11 9.91
N THR A 182 -3.50 -9.70 10.21
CA THR A 182 -2.53 -10.43 11.05
C THR A 182 -1.24 -9.60 11.13
N ALA A 183 -0.31 -10.00 11.98
CA ALA A 183 1.08 -9.57 11.88
C ALA A 183 1.79 -10.38 10.80
N ALA A 184 2.77 -9.78 10.13
CA ALA A 184 3.60 -10.45 9.13
C ALA A 184 4.28 -11.68 9.72
N LYS A 185 4.17 -12.84 9.05
CA LYS A 185 4.66 -14.13 9.54
C LYS A 185 5.86 -14.67 8.77
N CYS A 186 6.26 -14.04 7.67
CA CYS A 186 7.52 -14.39 7.05
C CYS A 186 8.68 -14.21 8.04
N SER A 187 9.76 -14.94 7.85
CA SER A 187 10.95 -14.88 8.71
C SER A 187 11.54 -13.47 8.83
N ASP A 188 11.35 -12.65 7.80
CA ASP A 188 11.79 -11.26 7.79
C ASP A 188 10.90 -10.32 8.62
N GLN A 189 9.77 -10.79 9.15
CA GLN A 189 8.85 -10.04 10.03
C GLN A 189 8.19 -8.79 9.39
N ILE A 190 8.34 -8.61 8.07
CA ILE A 190 7.86 -7.43 7.32
C ILE A 190 6.84 -7.85 6.27
N HIS A 191 7.09 -8.97 5.59
CA HIS A 191 6.28 -9.40 4.45
C HIS A 191 5.24 -10.44 4.84
N LEU A 192 4.16 -10.47 4.07
CA LEU A 192 3.04 -11.37 4.25
C LEU A 192 3.30 -12.73 3.58
N THR A 193 2.86 -13.80 4.22
CA THR A 193 2.75 -15.12 3.60
C THR A 193 1.60 -15.14 2.56
N ALA A 194 1.54 -16.19 1.73
CA ALA A 194 0.44 -16.36 0.77
C ALA A 194 -0.94 -16.42 1.45
N GLU A 195 -1.04 -17.04 2.63
CA GLU A 195 -2.27 -17.12 3.42
C GLU A 195 -2.72 -15.73 3.91
N GLU A 196 -1.78 -14.90 4.34
CA GLU A 196 -2.04 -13.54 4.79
C GLU A 196 -2.42 -12.64 3.62
N HIS A 197 -1.76 -12.80 2.47
CA HIS A 197 -2.18 -12.16 1.24
C HIS A 197 -3.63 -12.52 0.87
N ALA A 198 -4.02 -13.80 1.00
CA ALA A 198 -5.38 -14.23 0.73
C ALA A 198 -6.40 -13.59 1.69
N VAL A 199 -6.06 -13.40 2.97
CA VAL A 199 -6.94 -12.71 3.93
C VAL A 199 -7.07 -11.23 3.57
N LEU A 200 -5.95 -10.54 3.32
CA LEU A 200 -5.94 -9.13 2.92
C LEU A 200 -6.73 -8.91 1.62
N GLY A 201 -6.52 -9.77 0.63
CA GLY A 201 -7.22 -9.69 -0.65
C GLY A 201 -8.75 -9.78 -0.49
N ARG A 202 -9.24 -10.70 0.34
CA ARG A 202 -10.68 -10.80 0.63
C ARG A 202 -11.24 -9.53 1.27
N LEU A 203 -10.54 -8.96 2.26
CA LEU A 203 -10.98 -7.70 2.91
C LEU A 203 -11.04 -6.53 1.93
N ILE A 204 -10.04 -6.43 1.04
CA ILE A 204 -10.01 -5.39 0.00
C ILE A 204 -11.15 -5.62 -1.00
N ALA A 205 -11.36 -6.86 -1.46
CA ALA A 205 -12.42 -7.21 -2.40
C ALA A 205 -13.82 -6.86 -1.87
N ASP A 206 -14.09 -7.16 -0.59
CA ASP A 206 -15.38 -6.84 0.05
C ASP A 206 -15.65 -5.32 0.10
N LYS A 207 -14.59 -4.52 0.27
CA LYS A 207 -14.72 -3.08 0.24
C LYS A 207 -14.82 -2.54 -1.20
N LEU A 208 -14.02 -3.10 -2.12
CA LEU A 208 -13.99 -2.71 -3.52
C LEU A 208 -15.34 -2.96 -4.22
N ARG A 209 -16.05 -4.03 -3.86
CA ARG A 209 -17.40 -4.37 -4.38
C ARG A 209 -18.43 -3.25 -4.19
N LYS A 210 -18.20 -2.35 -3.24
CA LYS A 210 -19.07 -1.19 -2.98
C LYS A 210 -18.66 0.06 -3.76
N LEU A 211 -17.53 0.02 -4.44
CA LEU A 211 -16.98 1.14 -5.21
C LEU A 211 -17.11 0.91 -6.72
N LEU A 212 -17.29 -0.33 -7.14
CA LEU A 212 -17.48 -0.75 -8.53
C LEU A 212 -18.96 -0.90 -8.90
#